data_c67ed76977ece0e032d65e0f7d65c47d
#
_entry.id   c67ed76977ece0e032d65e0f7d65c47d
#
_cell.length_a   1.000
_cell.length_b   1.000
_cell.length_c   1.000
_cell.angle_alpha   90.00
_cell.angle_beta   90.00
_cell.angle_gamma   90.00
#
_symmetry.space_group_name_H-M   'P 1'
#
loop_
_entity.id
_entity.type
_entity.pdbx_description
1 polymer ?
#
loop_
_entity_poly.entity_id
_entity_poly.type
_entity_poly.pdbx_seq_one_letter_code
_entity_poly.pdbx_strand_id
1 'polypeptide(L)'
;MPKVNIKKEQLDFLDWELGVFFHFGIRTFYEGHVDWDMKEMPLSGFNPPEVDCENWIKTVKESGAKYAILVCKHHDGFANWPSKYTDYSVKNTPWLDGKGDVVRLFVDACRKYDIKVGLYYSPAQFGSNKMNGKEYDDYFINQISELLTNYGKIDYLWFDGCGSEGHEYDTVRIVKAIRSFQPEILIFNMWDPDTRWVGNESGVAPLYNNNIRSELSGFSINKEEGDKLENYRFLPAECDVTIRAKNWFYSDSDGHTLKSLDELMGLYYASVGRGANLLINIGPGRDGKLPEADAKRYIEFGKKVEELFSEKYEVKGTIEKSENGYNIVFDDFEKVNHIVLCEEIDGESEIEDFELRSLSRPHQNRVIVYHGATVGHKRICAFPTMDAKKIEVVLDKDKKVDIKAYYVPMFS
;
A
#
# COMPACT_ATOMS: atom_id res chain seq x y z
N MET A 1 2.83 6.81 -25.92
CA MET A 1 2.41 7.76 -24.86
C MET A 1 3.48 8.84 -24.72
N PRO A 2 3.17 10.08 -24.33
CA PRO A 2 4.20 11.08 -24.06
C PRO A 2 5.08 10.62 -22.87
N LYS A 3 6.35 11.04 -22.87
CA LYS A 3 7.24 10.84 -21.72
C LYS A 3 6.72 11.71 -20.55
N VAL A 4 6.60 11.10 -19.38
CA VAL A 4 6.12 11.76 -18.15
C VAL A 4 7.27 12.01 -17.18
N ASN A 5 7.15 13.07 -16.39
CA ASN A 5 8.09 13.33 -15.31
C ASN A 5 7.83 12.38 -14.13
N ILE A 6 8.90 11.84 -13.56
CA ILE A 6 8.85 10.98 -12.39
C ILE A 6 9.58 11.69 -11.24
N LYS A 7 8.95 11.75 -10.09
CA LYS A 7 9.59 12.23 -8.85
C LYS A 7 10.43 11.12 -8.24
N LYS A 8 11.52 11.50 -7.59
CA LYS A 8 12.36 10.53 -6.86
C LYS A 8 11.55 9.77 -5.81
N GLU A 9 10.66 10.47 -5.11
CA GLU A 9 9.80 9.91 -4.07
C GLU A 9 8.85 8.82 -4.61
N GLN A 10 8.43 8.95 -5.87
CA GLN A 10 7.59 7.93 -6.54
C GLN A 10 8.40 6.66 -6.88
N LEU A 11 9.67 6.80 -7.27
CA LEU A 11 10.56 5.66 -7.45
C LEU A 11 10.89 5.00 -6.10
N ASP A 12 11.22 5.81 -5.09
CA ASP A 12 11.45 5.31 -3.73
C ASP A 12 10.21 4.55 -3.19
N PHE A 13 8.99 5.01 -3.51
CA PHE A 13 7.74 4.36 -3.11
C PHE A 13 7.59 2.96 -3.72
N LEU A 14 7.98 2.77 -4.98
CA LEU A 14 7.96 1.45 -5.60
C LEU A 14 8.83 0.43 -4.84
N ASP A 15 9.97 0.89 -4.31
CA ASP A 15 10.90 0.07 -3.53
C ASP A 15 10.40 -0.24 -2.10
N TRP A 16 9.33 0.43 -1.63
CA TRP A 16 8.76 0.11 -0.31
C TRP A 16 8.01 -1.21 -0.30
N GLU A 17 7.38 -1.60 -1.38
CA GLU A 17 6.63 -2.84 -1.61
C GLU A 17 5.57 -3.18 -0.55
N LEU A 18 6.00 -3.34 0.73
CA LEU A 18 5.15 -3.76 1.84
C LEU A 18 4.98 -2.65 2.88
N GLY A 19 3.74 -2.42 3.29
CA GLY A 19 3.37 -1.50 4.35
C GLY A 19 2.31 -2.04 5.30
N VAL A 20 2.15 -1.36 6.43
CA VAL A 20 1.10 -1.66 7.41
C VAL A 20 0.21 -0.46 7.62
N PHE A 21 -1.10 -0.70 7.55
CA PHE A 21 -2.11 0.27 7.89
C PHE A 21 -2.60 0.03 9.31
N PHE A 22 -2.70 1.09 10.11
CA PHE A 22 -3.20 1.02 11.49
C PHE A 22 -4.50 1.80 11.63
N HIS A 23 -5.62 1.08 11.64
CA HIS A 23 -6.92 1.64 12.00
C HIS A 23 -7.09 1.56 13.51
N PHE A 24 -6.72 2.65 14.17
CA PHE A 24 -6.90 2.84 15.62
C PHE A 24 -7.55 4.20 15.86
N GLY A 25 -8.53 4.25 16.75
CA GLY A 25 -9.26 5.47 17.08
C GLY A 25 -10.47 5.16 17.95
N ILE A 26 -11.43 6.09 18.02
CA ILE A 26 -12.60 5.94 18.87
C ILE A 26 -13.39 4.66 18.59
N ARG A 27 -13.46 4.23 17.32
CA ARG A 27 -14.21 3.03 16.90
C ARG A 27 -13.60 1.74 17.41
N THR A 28 -12.34 1.69 17.72
CA THR A 28 -11.69 0.55 18.38
C THR A 28 -12.38 0.16 19.68
N PHE A 29 -13.04 1.12 20.36
CA PHE A 29 -13.65 0.93 21.68
C PHE A 29 -15.14 0.60 21.62
N TYR A 30 -15.73 0.52 20.42
CA TYR A 30 -17.17 0.28 20.24
C TYR A 30 -17.41 -0.85 19.24
N GLU A 31 -17.99 -1.95 19.70
CA GLU A 31 -18.37 -3.08 18.85
C GLU A 31 -19.66 -2.82 18.06
N GLY A 32 -19.80 -3.54 16.93
CA GLY A 32 -21.01 -3.54 16.13
C GLY A 32 -21.24 -2.27 15.30
N HIS A 33 -20.26 -1.39 15.20
CA HIS A 33 -20.30 -0.23 14.32
C HIS A 33 -20.04 -0.63 12.84
N VAL A 34 -20.43 0.28 11.95
CA VAL A 34 -20.08 0.23 10.53
C VAL A 34 -19.07 1.37 10.29
N ASP A 35 -17.90 1.07 9.70
CA ASP A 35 -16.80 2.02 9.58
C ASP A 35 -17.17 3.32 8.85
N TRP A 36 -18.13 3.25 7.93
CA TRP A 36 -18.58 4.37 7.08
C TRP A 36 -19.94 4.97 7.49
N ASP A 37 -20.46 4.70 8.69
CA ASP A 37 -21.74 5.24 9.14
C ASP A 37 -21.67 6.71 9.61
N MET A 38 -20.46 7.26 9.69
CA MET A 38 -20.16 8.65 10.06
C MET A 38 -20.72 9.10 11.41
N LYS A 39 -21.08 8.15 12.27
CA LYS A 39 -21.63 8.47 13.60
C LYS A 39 -20.54 8.79 14.59
N GLU A 40 -20.77 9.84 15.37
CA GLU A 40 -19.96 10.15 16.52
C GLU A 40 -20.18 9.11 17.63
N MET A 41 -19.08 8.66 18.23
CA MET A 41 -19.11 7.79 19.41
C MET A 41 -18.83 8.62 20.67
N PRO A 42 -19.38 8.24 21.84
CA PRO A 42 -19.08 8.94 23.10
C PRO A 42 -17.58 8.98 23.39
N LEU A 43 -17.02 10.17 23.61
CA LEU A 43 -15.58 10.37 23.88
C LEU A 43 -15.10 9.60 25.12
N SER A 44 -15.99 9.34 26.09
CA SER A 44 -15.69 8.59 27.32
C SER A 44 -15.23 7.15 27.08
N GLY A 45 -15.52 6.56 25.93
CA GLY A 45 -15.05 5.22 25.58
C GLY A 45 -13.59 5.14 25.15
N PHE A 46 -13.00 6.25 24.69
CA PHE A 46 -11.60 6.26 24.30
C PHE A 46 -10.71 6.43 25.54
N ASN A 47 -10.35 5.32 26.16
CA ASN A 47 -9.48 5.32 27.36
C ASN A 47 -8.57 4.07 27.38
N PRO A 48 -7.67 3.91 26.37
CA PRO A 48 -6.72 2.81 26.40
C PRO A 48 -5.81 2.88 27.64
N PRO A 49 -5.45 1.74 28.24
CA PRO A 49 -4.49 1.70 29.33
C PRO A 49 -3.09 2.17 28.87
N GLU A 50 -2.78 1.92 27.61
CA GLU A 50 -1.55 2.32 26.92
C GLU A 50 -1.85 2.51 25.44
N VAL A 51 -1.03 3.24 24.69
CA VAL A 51 -0.97 3.23 23.23
C VAL A 51 0.48 2.94 22.85
N ASP A 52 0.77 1.66 22.55
CA ASP A 52 2.13 1.15 22.34
C ASP A 52 2.51 1.18 20.85
N CYS A 53 2.66 2.39 20.30
CA CYS A 53 3.09 2.56 18.91
C CYS A 53 4.50 1.97 18.64
N GLU A 54 5.35 1.82 19.65
CA GLU A 54 6.63 1.12 19.49
C GLU A 54 6.43 -0.35 19.17
N ASN A 55 5.50 -1.03 19.83
CA ASN A 55 5.12 -2.42 19.53
C ASN A 55 4.62 -2.55 18.07
N TRP A 56 3.79 -1.58 17.62
CA TRP A 56 3.26 -1.62 16.25
C TRP A 56 4.40 -1.52 15.23
N ILE A 57 5.26 -0.51 15.38
CA ILE A 57 6.33 -0.23 14.40
C ILE A 57 7.46 -1.26 14.48
N LYS A 58 7.71 -1.84 15.65
CA LYS A 58 8.62 -2.97 15.78
C LYS A 58 8.15 -4.17 14.94
N THR A 59 6.84 -4.47 14.95
CA THR A 59 6.26 -5.50 14.08
C THR A 59 6.48 -5.19 12.59
N VAL A 60 6.28 -3.93 12.17
CA VAL A 60 6.59 -3.48 10.80
C VAL A 60 8.06 -3.73 10.46
N LYS A 61 8.98 -3.32 11.34
CA LYS A 61 10.42 -3.50 11.13
C LYS A 61 10.84 -4.98 11.06
N GLU A 62 10.33 -5.80 11.96
CA GLU A 62 10.64 -7.24 12.02
C GLU A 62 10.10 -8.03 10.82
N SER A 63 9.02 -7.55 10.20
CA SER A 63 8.49 -8.14 8.96
C SER A 63 9.25 -7.74 7.70
N GLY A 64 10.14 -6.75 7.77
CA GLY A 64 10.83 -6.19 6.61
C GLY A 64 10.02 -5.15 5.82
N ALA A 65 8.79 -4.82 6.23
CA ALA A 65 8.00 -3.75 5.63
C ALA A 65 8.69 -2.38 5.81
N LYS A 66 8.43 -1.45 4.89
CA LYS A 66 9.19 -0.19 4.78
C LYS A 66 8.42 1.04 5.23
N TYR A 67 7.10 0.98 5.24
CA TYR A 67 6.24 2.11 5.60
C TYR A 67 5.08 1.69 6.47
N ALA A 68 4.56 2.64 7.21
CA ALA A 68 3.37 2.46 8.02
C ALA A 68 2.46 3.68 7.89
N ILE A 69 1.16 3.47 7.94
CA ILE A 69 0.15 4.53 7.85
C ILE A 69 -0.75 4.48 9.09
N LEU A 70 -0.90 5.62 9.78
CA LEU A 70 -1.84 5.77 10.88
C LEU A 70 -3.10 6.50 10.41
N VAL A 71 -4.26 6.00 10.77
CA VAL A 71 -5.52 6.75 10.68
C VAL A 71 -5.49 7.90 11.70
N CYS A 72 -5.30 9.14 11.22
CA CYS A 72 -5.34 10.33 12.06
C CYS A 72 -6.79 10.78 12.31
N LYS A 73 -7.62 10.76 11.27
CA LYS A 73 -9.06 11.06 11.32
C LYS A 73 -9.80 10.19 10.32
N HIS A 74 -10.70 9.34 10.78
CA HIS A 74 -11.59 8.54 9.95
C HIS A 74 -12.89 9.30 9.60
N HIS A 75 -13.85 8.66 8.94
CA HIS A 75 -15.13 9.24 8.50
C HIS A 75 -16.02 9.73 9.66
N ASP A 76 -15.81 9.23 10.88
CA ASP A 76 -16.50 9.71 12.09
C ASP A 76 -16.02 11.07 12.59
N GLY A 77 -14.86 11.53 12.09
CA GLY A 77 -14.29 12.83 12.43
C GLY A 77 -13.45 12.87 13.70
N PHE A 78 -13.29 11.74 14.41
CA PHE A 78 -12.45 11.71 15.62
C PHE A 78 -10.98 11.95 15.28
N ALA A 79 -10.39 12.97 15.90
CA ALA A 79 -8.98 13.30 15.71
C ALA A 79 -8.10 12.59 16.76
N ASN A 80 -7.19 11.73 16.29
CA ASN A 80 -6.23 11.00 17.10
C ASN A 80 -5.07 11.89 17.63
N TRP A 81 -5.17 13.22 17.47
CA TRP A 81 -4.24 14.23 18.01
C TRP A 81 -5.04 15.35 18.66
N PRO A 82 -4.42 16.15 19.55
CA PRO A 82 -5.10 17.24 20.24
C PRO A 82 -5.36 18.45 19.33
N SER A 83 -6.17 18.26 18.28
CA SER A 83 -6.49 19.29 17.30
C SER A 83 -7.11 20.51 17.93
N LYS A 84 -6.70 21.71 17.48
CA LYS A 84 -7.29 22.99 17.91
C LYS A 84 -8.62 23.30 17.26
N TYR A 85 -8.95 22.56 16.18
CA TYR A 85 -10.06 22.87 15.31
C TYR A 85 -11.29 21.99 15.52
N THR A 86 -11.20 20.98 16.40
CA THR A 86 -12.34 20.16 16.81
C THR A 86 -12.27 19.80 18.28
N ASP A 87 -13.43 19.69 18.92
CA ASP A 87 -13.58 19.14 20.27
C ASP A 87 -13.73 17.61 20.24
N TYR A 88 -14.02 17.02 19.07
CA TYR A 88 -14.11 15.59 18.88
C TYR A 88 -12.72 14.98 18.61
N SER A 89 -11.93 14.90 19.68
CA SER A 89 -10.53 14.47 19.61
C SER A 89 -10.03 13.90 20.94
N VAL A 90 -8.86 13.31 20.92
CA VAL A 90 -8.17 12.77 22.10
C VAL A 90 -8.07 13.77 23.27
N LYS A 91 -8.03 15.10 23.01
CA LYS A 91 -7.94 16.13 24.06
C LYS A 91 -9.13 16.18 24.99
N ASN A 92 -10.29 15.68 24.57
CA ASN A 92 -11.52 15.67 25.34
C ASN A 92 -11.93 14.26 25.80
N THR A 93 -11.02 13.31 25.71
CA THR A 93 -11.20 11.94 26.22
C THR A 93 -10.61 11.78 27.63
N PRO A 94 -10.99 10.76 28.40
CA PRO A 94 -10.34 10.46 29.68
C PRO A 94 -8.90 9.97 29.54
N TRP A 95 -8.48 9.54 28.36
CA TRP A 95 -7.12 9.04 28.12
C TRP A 95 -6.07 10.10 28.44
N LEU A 96 -5.18 9.78 29.40
CA LEU A 96 -4.12 10.67 29.90
C LEU A 96 -4.63 12.08 30.32
N ASP A 97 -5.86 12.17 30.84
CA ASP A 97 -6.51 13.45 31.17
C ASP A 97 -6.56 14.43 29.98
N GLY A 98 -6.80 13.92 28.75
CA GLY A 98 -6.84 14.70 27.52
C GLY A 98 -5.48 15.17 26.99
N LYS A 99 -4.36 14.66 27.52
CA LYS A 99 -2.99 15.05 27.12
C LYS A 99 -2.37 14.06 26.11
N GLY A 100 -3.14 13.06 25.70
CA GLY A 100 -2.67 12.05 24.74
C GLY A 100 -2.53 12.60 23.32
N ASP A 101 -1.61 12.01 22.55
CA ASP A 101 -1.38 12.31 21.14
C ASP A 101 -0.89 11.04 20.43
N VAL A 102 -1.83 10.30 19.80
CA VAL A 102 -1.51 9.04 19.12
C VAL A 102 -0.61 9.29 17.91
N VAL A 103 -0.83 10.42 17.20
CA VAL A 103 -0.03 10.76 16.01
C VAL A 103 1.44 11.00 16.41
N ARG A 104 1.69 11.67 17.54
CA ARG A 104 3.05 11.89 18.06
C ARG A 104 3.73 10.57 18.39
N LEU A 105 3.05 9.69 19.15
CA LEU A 105 3.59 8.38 19.52
C LEU A 105 3.94 7.54 18.28
N PHE A 106 3.06 7.54 17.29
CA PHE A 106 3.26 6.81 16.05
C PHE A 106 4.44 7.35 15.23
N VAL A 107 4.48 8.66 14.99
CA VAL A 107 5.55 9.28 14.19
C VAL A 107 6.92 9.10 14.85
N ASP A 108 6.99 9.26 16.18
CA ASP A 108 8.25 9.08 16.92
C ASP A 108 8.71 7.62 16.87
N ALA A 109 7.79 6.65 16.96
CA ALA A 109 8.11 5.24 16.78
C ALA A 109 8.61 4.94 15.35
N CYS A 110 7.95 5.45 14.32
CA CYS A 110 8.40 5.26 12.92
C CYS A 110 9.84 5.76 12.73
N ARG A 111 10.16 6.94 13.26
CA ARG A 111 11.53 7.49 13.16
C ARG A 111 12.56 6.67 13.93
N LYS A 112 12.21 6.20 15.11
CA LYS A 112 13.09 5.34 15.92
C LYS A 112 13.50 4.07 15.18
N TYR A 113 12.60 3.50 14.39
CA TYR A 113 12.83 2.24 13.66
C TYR A 113 13.16 2.43 12.17
N ASP A 114 13.31 3.67 11.70
CA ASP A 114 13.56 4.00 10.29
C ASP A 114 12.48 3.40 9.36
N ILE A 115 11.23 3.70 9.68
CA ILE A 115 10.03 3.34 8.90
C ILE A 115 9.44 4.62 8.31
N LYS A 116 9.07 4.59 7.03
CA LYS A 116 8.43 5.71 6.35
C LYS A 116 7.08 6.02 6.97
N VAL A 117 6.83 7.31 7.19
CA VAL A 117 5.65 7.79 7.90
C VAL A 117 4.54 8.14 6.94
N GLY A 118 3.43 7.42 7.02
CA GLY A 118 2.18 7.76 6.35
C GLY A 118 1.12 8.23 7.35
N LEU A 119 0.33 9.22 6.95
CA LEU A 119 -0.83 9.69 7.70
C LEU A 119 -2.08 9.62 6.82
N TYR A 120 -3.09 8.91 7.30
CA TYR A 120 -4.41 8.85 6.67
C TYR A 120 -5.30 9.95 7.23
N TYR A 121 -6.03 10.61 6.35
CA TYR A 121 -7.05 11.58 6.72
C TYR A 121 -8.26 11.42 5.81
N SER A 122 -9.44 11.18 6.38
CA SER A 122 -10.70 11.17 5.64
C SER A 122 -11.14 12.60 5.35
N PRO A 123 -11.33 12.98 4.07
CA PRO A 123 -11.91 14.27 3.69
C PRO A 123 -13.39 14.42 4.06
N ALA A 124 -14.10 13.33 4.38
CA ALA A 124 -15.53 13.37 4.64
C ALA A 124 -15.91 14.32 5.78
N GLN A 125 -17.05 15.00 5.62
CA GLN A 125 -17.70 15.73 6.70
C GLN A 125 -18.49 14.75 7.56
N PHE A 126 -18.18 14.70 8.84
CA PHE A 126 -18.78 13.80 9.81
C PHE A 126 -19.90 14.46 10.63
N GLY A 127 -20.72 13.60 11.28
CA GLY A 127 -21.68 14.00 12.30
C GLY A 127 -22.79 14.94 11.87
N SER A 128 -23.42 15.55 12.86
CA SER A 128 -24.53 16.49 12.69
C SER A 128 -24.09 17.92 12.38
N ASN A 129 -22.84 18.27 12.67
CA ASN A 129 -22.30 19.62 12.47
C ASN A 129 -21.68 19.78 11.09
N LYS A 130 -22.51 19.73 10.04
CA LYS A 130 -22.04 19.97 8.68
C LYS A 130 -21.71 21.46 8.50
N MET A 131 -20.45 21.74 8.25
CA MET A 131 -19.97 23.07 7.86
C MET A 131 -20.39 23.38 6.43
N ASN A 132 -20.51 24.64 6.06
CA ASN A 132 -20.70 25.03 4.66
C ASN A 132 -19.38 24.87 3.88
N GLY A 133 -19.45 24.95 2.53
CA GLY A 133 -18.34 24.63 1.66
C GLY A 133 -17.01 25.26 2.08
N LYS A 134 -16.92 26.61 2.12
CA LYS A 134 -15.67 27.31 2.44
C LYS A 134 -15.22 27.09 3.89
N GLU A 135 -16.16 27.03 4.83
CA GLU A 135 -15.87 26.81 6.25
C GLU A 135 -15.25 25.42 6.46
N TYR A 136 -15.76 24.41 5.75
CA TYR A 136 -15.19 23.07 5.80
C TYR A 136 -13.80 22.99 5.17
N ASP A 137 -13.57 23.67 4.04
CA ASP A 137 -12.23 23.74 3.45
C ASP A 137 -11.22 24.42 4.37
N ASP A 138 -11.63 25.49 5.09
CA ASP A 138 -10.79 26.13 6.09
C ASP A 138 -10.48 25.18 7.26
N TYR A 139 -11.48 24.46 7.75
CA TYR A 139 -11.31 23.41 8.77
C TYR A 139 -10.35 22.32 8.32
N PHE A 140 -10.57 21.80 7.10
CA PHE A 140 -9.73 20.76 6.49
C PHE A 140 -8.26 21.21 6.39
N ILE A 141 -8.03 22.38 5.79
CA ILE A 141 -6.67 22.94 5.62
C ILE A 141 -5.99 23.15 6.99
N ASN A 142 -6.74 23.64 7.98
CA ASN A 142 -6.21 23.87 9.32
C ASN A 142 -5.79 22.56 9.99
N GLN A 143 -6.58 21.49 9.91
CA GLN A 143 -6.21 20.19 10.47
C GLN A 143 -5.03 19.55 9.72
N ILE A 144 -5.01 19.60 8.39
CA ILE A 144 -3.86 19.13 7.60
C ILE A 144 -2.61 19.96 7.95
N SER A 145 -2.74 21.27 8.14
CA SER A 145 -1.64 22.11 8.61
C SER A 145 -1.05 21.62 9.93
N GLU A 146 -1.89 21.27 10.92
CA GLU A 146 -1.41 20.69 12.18
C GLU A 146 -0.60 19.41 11.94
N LEU A 147 -1.12 18.49 11.13
CA LEU A 147 -0.47 17.22 10.83
C LEU A 147 0.86 17.38 10.08
N LEU A 148 0.95 18.33 9.15
CA LEU A 148 2.13 18.52 8.31
C LEU A 148 3.19 19.47 8.93
N THR A 149 2.86 20.22 9.98
CA THR A 149 3.81 21.17 10.60
C THR A 149 4.25 20.78 11.99
N ASN A 150 3.43 20.04 12.76
CA ASN A 150 3.75 19.73 14.15
C ASN A 150 4.55 18.44 14.34
N TYR A 151 4.56 17.56 13.35
CA TYR A 151 5.10 16.21 13.48
C TYR A 151 6.38 15.98 12.65
N GLY A 152 6.95 17.03 12.04
CA GLY A 152 8.15 16.97 11.20
C GLY A 152 7.85 16.34 9.82
N LYS A 153 8.85 15.69 9.19
CA LYS A 153 8.69 15.13 7.86
C LYS A 153 7.67 13.98 7.88
N ILE A 154 6.70 14.05 6.97
CA ILE A 154 5.74 13.00 6.65
C ILE A 154 6.03 12.55 5.21
N ASP A 155 6.17 11.26 4.98
CA ASP A 155 6.53 10.73 3.67
C ASP A 155 5.29 10.54 2.77
N TYR A 156 4.11 10.25 3.37
CA TYR A 156 2.92 9.87 2.64
C TYR A 156 1.63 10.41 3.28
N LEU A 157 0.79 11.07 2.51
CA LEU A 157 -0.53 11.56 2.91
C LEU A 157 -1.60 10.77 2.17
N TRP A 158 -2.36 9.98 2.91
CA TRP A 158 -3.35 9.06 2.40
C TRP A 158 -4.77 9.61 2.60
N PHE A 159 -5.45 9.93 1.50
CA PHE A 159 -6.82 10.42 1.52
C PHE A 159 -7.80 9.32 1.15
N ASP A 160 -8.84 9.17 1.98
CA ASP A 160 -9.96 8.28 1.71
C ASP A 160 -11.17 9.09 1.25
N GLY A 161 -11.57 8.88 0.02
CA GLY A 161 -12.67 9.62 -0.57
C GLY A 161 -14.07 9.17 -0.17
N CYS A 162 -14.20 8.05 0.56
CA CYS A 162 -15.51 7.54 0.99
C CYS A 162 -16.25 8.59 1.83
N GLY A 163 -17.49 8.88 1.47
CA GLY A 163 -18.34 9.85 2.17
C GLY A 163 -18.03 11.33 1.86
N SER A 164 -17.09 11.60 0.94
CA SER A 164 -16.72 12.97 0.55
C SER A 164 -17.53 13.52 -0.64
N GLU A 165 -18.39 12.71 -1.24
CA GLU A 165 -19.11 13.01 -2.49
C GLU A 165 -20.08 14.19 -2.39
N GLY A 166 -20.50 14.56 -1.20
CA GLY A 166 -21.44 15.63 -0.94
C GLY A 166 -20.83 17.03 -0.79
N HIS A 167 -19.51 17.16 -0.96
CA HIS A 167 -18.79 18.43 -0.80
C HIS A 167 -17.95 18.76 -2.03
N GLU A 168 -18.05 19.99 -2.50
CA GLU A 168 -17.19 20.55 -3.56
C GLU A 168 -15.97 21.21 -2.91
N TYR A 169 -14.84 20.52 -2.93
CA TYR A 169 -13.60 20.97 -2.30
C TYR A 169 -12.89 22.04 -3.12
N ASP A 170 -12.36 23.08 -2.48
CA ASP A 170 -11.38 24.00 -3.08
C ASP A 170 -10.02 23.29 -3.20
N THR A 171 -9.93 22.37 -4.14
CA THR A 171 -8.76 21.50 -4.35
C THR A 171 -7.48 22.29 -4.62
N VAL A 172 -7.59 23.43 -5.32
CA VAL A 172 -6.45 24.31 -5.63
C VAL A 172 -5.84 24.85 -4.33
N ARG A 173 -6.67 25.34 -3.42
CA ARG A 173 -6.21 25.88 -2.13
C ARG A 173 -5.68 24.80 -1.21
N ILE A 174 -6.35 23.65 -1.17
CA ILE A 174 -5.93 22.49 -0.35
C ILE A 174 -4.57 21.98 -0.82
N VAL A 175 -4.41 21.69 -2.10
CA VAL A 175 -3.14 21.19 -2.67
C VAL A 175 -2.02 22.21 -2.47
N LYS A 176 -2.29 23.49 -2.72
CA LYS A 176 -1.32 24.57 -2.47
C LYS A 176 -0.86 24.61 -1.01
N ALA A 177 -1.77 24.43 -0.06
CA ALA A 177 -1.42 24.37 1.37
C ALA A 177 -0.52 23.17 1.66
N ILE A 178 -0.91 21.95 1.25
CA ILE A 178 -0.14 20.73 1.45
C ILE A 178 1.28 20.89 0.89
N ARG A 179 1.40 21.28 -0.39
CA ARG A 179 2.70 21.45 -1.05
C ARG A 179 3.56 22.57 -0.46
N SER A 180 2.93 23.59 0.15
CA SER A 180 3.68 24.65 0.85
C SER A 180 4.29 24.17 2.17
N PHE A 181 3.66 23.24 2.86
CA PHE A 181 4.17 22.67 4.11
C PHE A 181 5.22 21.59 3.85
N GLN A 182 4.94 20.67 2.93
CA GLN A 182 5.82 19.56 2.57
C GLN A 182 5.79 19.31 1.04
N PRO A 183 6.68 19.93 0.27
CA PRO A 183 6.68 19.86 -1.20
C PRO A 183 6.86 18.43 -1.76
N GLU A 184 7.63 17.60 -1.05
CA GLU A 184 8.02 16.24 -1.47
C GLU A 184 7.06 15.15 -0.98
N ILE A 185 6.05 15.50 -0.16
CA ILE A 185 5.11 14.50 0.37
C ILE A 185 4.37 13.80 -0.78
N LEU A 186 4.28 12.49 -0.71
CA LEU A 186 3.43 11.72 -1.62
C LEU A 186 1.96 11.89 -1.23
N ILE A 187 1.09 12.12 -2.22
CA ILE A 187 -0.36 12.21 -2.04
C ILE A 187 -1.01 10.99 -2.72
N PHE A 188 -1.83 10.26 -1.97
CA PHE A 188 -2.59 9.14 -2.47
C PHE A 188 -3.89 9.55 -3.14
N ASN A 189 -4.08 9.12 -4.37
CA ASN A 189 -5.31 8.98 -5.16
C ASN A 189 -6.22 10.21 -5.32
N MET A 190 -6.01 11.34 -4.66
CA MET A 190 -6.92 12.49 -4.75
C MET A 190 -6.21 13.77 -5.19
N TRP A 191 -6.90 14.59 -5.97
CA TRP A 191 -6.59 15.99 -6.34
C TRP A 191 -5.26 16.19 -7.09
N ASP A 192 -4.11 16.14 -6.41
CA ASP A 192 -2.77 16.18 -7.02
C ASP A 192 -2.01 14.90 -6.66
N PRO A 193 -2.45 13.72 -7.14
CA PRO A 193 -1.94 12.44 -6.70
C PRO A 193 -0.51 12.19 -7.20
N ASP A 194 0.27 11.55 -6.34
CA ASP A 194 1.59 10.98 -6.66
C ASP A 194 1.54 9.47 -6.78
N THR A 195 0.55 8.84 -6.17
CA THR A 195 0.27 7.41 -6.18
C THR A 195 -1.22 7.20 -6.43
N ARG A 196 -1.61 5.98 -6.75
CA ARG A 196 -3.02 5.66 -7.00
C ARG A 196 -3.49 4.39 -6.32
N TRP A 197 -4.78 4.35 -6.04
CA TRP A 197 -5.47 3.13 -5.64
C TRP A 197 -5.68 2.19 -6.82
N VAL A 198 -5.67 0.87 -6.59
CA VAL A 198 -6.02 -0.13 -7.61
C VAL A 198 -7.53 -0.25 -7.86
N GLY A 199 -8.37 0.34 -7.00
CA GLY A 199 -9.83 0.36 -7.15
C GLY A 199 -10.56 -0.76 -6.42
N ASN A 200 -9.90 -1.48 -5.52
CA ASN A 200 -10.53 -2.51 -4.68
C ASN A 200 -9.76 -2.71 -3.37
N GLU A 201 -10.47 -3.17 -2.33
CA GLU A 201 -9.93 -3.49 -1.00
C GLU A 201 -9.57 -4.98 -0.84
N SER A 202 -9.34 -5.67 -1.94
CA SER A 202 -9.04 -7.10 -1.94
C SER A 202 -7.55 -7.41 -1.90
N GLY A 203 -6.69 -6.39 -1.97
CA GLY A 203 -5.23 -6.56 -2.03
C GLY A 203 -4.73 -7.11 -3.38
N VAL A 204 -5.51 -6.95 -4.47
CA VAL A 204 -5.23 -7.54 -5.77
C VAL A 204 -5.12 -6.46 -6.84
N ALA A 205 -3.94 -6.34 -7.44
CA ALA A 205 -3.72 -5.49 -8.60
C ALA A 205 -4.23 -6.15 -9.89
N PRO A 206 -4.72 -5.36 -10.86
CA PRO A 206 -5.09 -5.87 -12.18
C PRO A 206 -3.87 -6.47 -12.91
N LEU A 207 -4.11 -7.32 -13.90
CA LEU A 207 -3.04 -7.88 -14.74
C LEU A 207 -2.35 -6.79 -15.56
N TYR A 208 -3.11 -5.82 -16.07
CA TYR A 208 -2.63 -4.59 -16.67
C TYR A 208 -2.51 -3.51 -15.59
N ASN A 209 -1.31 -3.28 -15.11
CA ASN A 209 -1.04 -2.35 -14.02
C ASN A 209 0.02 -1.32 -14.41
N ASN A 210 -0.25 -0.56 -15.49
CA ASN A 210 0.64 0.51 -15.94
C ASN A 210 0.67 1.67 -14.94
N ASN A 211 1.85 2.22 -14.71
CA ASN A 211 2.02 3.38 -13.83
C ASN A 211 1.74 4.71 -14.55
N ILE A 212 1.81 4.77 -15.89
CA ILE A 212 1.49 5.98 -16.65
C ILE A 212 0.00 6.02 -16.93
N ARG A 213 -0.70 6.95 -16.27
CA ARG A 213 -2.17 7.03 -16.29
C ARG A 213 -2.65 8.42 -16.68
N SER A 214 -3.81 8.47 -17.37
CA SER A 214 -4.60 9.69 -17.66
C SER A 214 -5.91 9.72 -16.86
N GLU A 215 -6.14 8.73 -16.02
CA GLU A 215 -7.32 8.63 -15.17
C GLU A 215 -6.97 7.89 -13.87
N LEU A 216 -7.71 8.17 -12.81
CA LEU A 216 -7.65 7.46 -11.55
C LEU A 216 -8.72 6.37 -11.51
N SER A 217 -8.54 5.35 -10.68
CA SER A 217 -9.67 4.55 -10.20
C SER A 217 -10.58 5.43 -9.34
N GLY A 218 -11.85 5.06 -9.17
CA GLY A 218 -12.72 5.73 -8.22
C GLY A 218 -12.08 5.82 -6.84
N PHE A 219 -12.43 6.81 -6.05
CA PHE A 219 -11.87 7.02 -4.71
C PHE A 219 -12.69 6.30 -3.61
N SER A 220 -13.66 5.51 -3.98
CA SER A 220 -14.51 4.71 -3.11
C SER A 220 -14.99 3.48 -3.87
N ILE A 221 -15.20 2.35 -3.18
CA ILE A 221 -15.82 1.14 -3.76
C ILE A 221 -17.23 1.39 -4.31
N ASN A 222 -17.86 2.49 -3.90
CA ASN A 222 -19.19 2.91 -4.36
C ASN A 222 -19.14 3.84 -5.59
N LYS A 223 -17.95 4.26 -6.03
CA LYS A 223 -17.74 5.13 -7.19
C LYS A 223 -16.80 4.43 -8.17
N GLU A 224 -17.36 3.77 -9.17
CA GLU A 224 -16.60 3.04 -10.19
C GLU A 224 -15.86 3.96 -11.16
N GLU A 225 -16.40 5.15 -11.46
CA GLU A 225 -15.77 6.12 -12.34
C GLU A 225 -14.72 6.94 -11.58
N GLY A 226 -13.49 6.88 -12.05
CA GLY A 226 -12.38 7.69 -11.56
C GLY A 226 -12.33 9.08 -12.20
N ASP A 227 -11.57 9.96 -11.59
CA ASP A 227 -11.34 11.29 -12.14
C ASP A 227 -10.39 11.22 -13.33
N LYS A 228 -10.72 11.92 -14.41
CA LYS A 228 -9.81 12.13 -15.54
C LYS A 228 -8.75 13.15 -15.14
N LEU A 229 -7.50 12.83 -15.44
CA LEU A 229 -6.38 13.75 -15.25
C LEU A 229 -6.26 14.67 -16.48
N GLU A 230 -5.84 15.90 -16.25
CA GLU A 230 -5.59 16.84 -17.34
C GLU A 230 -4.50 16.35 -18.30
N ASN A 231 -3.49 15.65 -17.76
CA ASN A 231 -2.37 15.10 -18.51
C ASN A 231 -2.02 13.70 -18.00
N TYR A 232 -1.27 12.93 -18.81
CA TYR A 232 -0.66 11.70 -18.35
C TYR A 232 0.30 11.96 -17.18
N ARG A 233 0.25 11.14 -16.16
CA ARG A 233 1.10 11.18 -14.97
C ARG A 233 1.66 9.79 -14.65
N PHE A 234 2.82 9.76 -14.04
CA PHE A 234 3.36 8.56 -13.42
C PHE A 234 2.73 8.38 -12.04
N LEU A 235 1.96 7.31 -11.83
CA LEU A 235 1.19 7.04 -10.63
C LEU A 235 1.38 5.58 -10.21
N PRO A 236 2.43 5.25 -9.44
CA PRO A 236 2.60 3.91 -8.89
C PRO A 236 1.38 3.50 -8.06
N ALA A 237 1.02 2.24 -8.19
CA ALA A 237 -0.20 1.68 -7.62
C ALA A 237 0.01 1.15 -6.20
N GLU A 238 -1.05 1.23 -5.38
CA GLU A 238 -1.15 0.59 -4.08
C GLU A 238 -2.42 -0.25 -3.98
N CYS A 239 -2.26 -1.46 -3.44
CA CYS A 239 -3.34 -2.35 -3.03
C CYS A 239 -3.47 -2.27 -1.51
N ASP A 240 -4.67 -2.15 -1.00
CA ASP A 240 -4.97 -2.24 0.42
C ASP A 240 -5.87 -3.43 0.73
N VAL A 241 -5.74 -3.97 1.93
CA VAL A 241 -6.54 -5.11 2.40
C VAL A 241 -6.40 -5.28 3.92
N THR A 242 -7.44 -5.80 4.54
CA THR A 242 -7.38 -6.16 5.96
C THR A 242 -6.69 -7.52 6.19
N ILE A 243 -5.92 -7.66 7.28
CA ILE A 243 -5.32 -8.96 7.66
C ILE A 243 -6.40 -9.95 8.14
N ARG A 244 -7.50 -9.44 8.72
CA ARG A 244 -8.72 -10.19 9.05
C ARG A 244 -9.79 -9.95 7.99
N ALA A 245 -10.83 -10.78 7.92
CA ALA A 245 -11.73 -10.76 6.78
C ALA A 245 -12.80 -9.65 6.79
N LYS A 246 -13.01 -8.91 7.90
CA LYS A 246 -14.23 -8.11 8.04
C LYS A 246 -14.04 -6.64 8.34
N ASN A 247 -13.20 -6.30 9.33
CA ASN A 247 -13.19 -4.96 9.90
C ASN A 247 -11.84 -4.28 9.68
N TRP A 248 -11.86 -2.96 9.42
CA TRP A 248 -10.66 -2.14 9.41
C TRP A 248 -10.20 -1.87 10.85
N PHE A 249 -11.10 -1.44 11.71
CA PHE A 249 -10.81 -1.31 13.15
C PHE A 249 -10.87 -2.67 13.86
N TYR A 250 -10.18 -2.76 14.99
CA TYR A 250 -10.19 -3.96 15.82
C TYR A 250 -11.61 -4.36 16.24
N SER A 251 -11.87 -5.67 16.20
CA SER A 251 -13.08 -6.30 16.76
C SER A 251 -12.71 -7.57 17.51
N ASP A 252 -13.36 -7.82 18.65
CA ASP A 252 -13.23 -9.07 19.39
C ASP A 252 -13.81 -10.27 18.63
N SER A 253 -14.75 -10.00 17.73
CA SER A 253 -15.57 -11.03 17.07
C SER A 253 -14.91 -11.67 15.84
N ASP A 254 -13.85 -11.07 15.25
CA ASP A 254 -13.31 -11.47 13.95
C ASP A 254 -11.90 -12.10 13.98
N GLY A 255 -11.32 -12.31 15.15
CA GLY A 255 -9.98 -12.91 15.28
C GLY A 255 -9.84 -14.28 14.60
N HIS A 256 -10.93 -15.03 14.48
CA HIS A 256 -10.98 -16.32 13.80
C HIS A 256 -10.86 -16.20 12.26
N THR A 257 -10.92 -14.99 11.72
CA THR A 257 -10.82 -14.70 10.28
C THR A 257 -9.43 -14.23 9.84
N LEU A 258 -8.44 -14.33 10.73
CA LEU A 258 -7.05 -14.01 10.42
C LEU A 258 -6.57 -14.83 9.21
N LYS A 259 -6.10 -14.13 8.17
CA LYS A 259 -5.61 -14.76 6.95
C LYS A 259 -4.45 -15.71 7.25
N SER A 260 -4.44 -16.83 6.56
CA SER A 260 -3.35 -17.79 6.58
C SER A 260 -2.08 -17.20 5.92
N LEU A 261 -0.94 -17.82 6.15
CA LEU A 261 0.31 -17.44 5.48
C LEU A 261 0.18 -17.57 3.95
N ASP A 262 -0.49 -18.62 3.47
CA ASP A 262 -0.68 -18.87 2.03
C ASP A 262 -1.57 -17.80 1.38
N GLU A 263 -2.64 -17.35 2.08
CA GLU A 263 -3.46 -16.23 1.61
C GLU A 263 -2.64 -14.94 1.50
N LEU A 264 -1.82 -14.61 2.51
CA LEU A 264 -0.95 -13.43 2.46
C LEU A 264 0.10 -13.52 1.36
N MET A 265 0.70 -14.71 1.16
CA MET A 265 1.61 -14.94 0.03
C MET A 265 0.90 -14.81 -1.32
N GLY A 266 -0.33 -15.31 -1.45
CA GLY A 266 -1.15 -15.11 -2.64
C GLY A 266 -1.39 -13.62 -2.93
N LEU A 267 -1.66 -12.82 -1.90
CA LEU A 267 -1.79 -11.36 -2.02
C LEU A 267 -0.48 -10.70 -2.48
N TYR A 268 0.67 -11.14 -1.97
CA TYR A 268 1.98 -10.63 -2.42
C TYR A 268 2.20 -10.87 -3.92
N TYR A 269 1.90 -12.08 -4.41
CA TYR A 269 1.98 -12.40 -5.85
C TYR A 269 0.97 -11.59 -6.67
N ALA A 270 -0.20 -11.32 -6.12
CA ALA A 270 -1.27 -10.61 -6.82
C ALA A 270 -1.17 -9.08 -6.74
N SER A 271 -0.28 -8.53 -5.92
CA SER A 271 -0.03 -7.10 -5.76
C SER A 271 1.40 -6.72 -6.14
N VAL A 272 2.39 -6.98 -5.28
CA VAL A 272 3.81 -6.67 -5.54
C VAL A 272 4.31 -7.43 -6.77
N GLY A 273 3.91 -8.69 -6.92
CA GLY A 273 4.19 -9.49 -8.11
C GLY A 273 3.50 -8.99 -9.40
N ARG A 274 2.68 -7.94 -9.32
CA ARG A 274 2.07 -7.21 -10.44
C ARG A 274 2.40 -5.72 -10.45
N GLY A 275 3.47 -5.33 -9.77
CA GLY A 275 4.01 -3.97 -9.78
C GLY A 275 3.23 -2.95 -8.94
N ALA A 276 2.46 -3.38 -7.91
CA ALA A 276 1.78 -2.52 -6.96
C ALA A 276 2.29 -2.76 -5.54
N ASN A 277 2.36 -1.72 -4.71
CA ASN A 277 2.62 -1.91 -3.29
C ASN A 277 1.46 -2.62 -2.60
N LEU A 278 1.74 -3.34 -1.52
CA LEU A 278 0.74 -4.02 -0.69
C LEU A 278 0.71 -3.42 0.71
N LEU A 279 -0.41 -2.80 1.04
CA LEU A 279 -0.69 -2.18 2.34
C LEU A 279 -1.69 -3.06 3.11
N ILE A 280 -1.22 -3.75 4.15
CA ILE A 280 -2.05 -4.66 4.94
C ILE A 280 -2.46 -3.97 6.24
N ASN A 281 -3.76 -3.91 6.50
CA ASN A 281 -4.29 -3.33 7.73
C ASN A 281 -4.23 -4.31 8.90
N ILE A 282 -3.70 -3.83 10.03
CA ILE A 282 -3.75 -4.50 11.32
C ILE A 282 -4.38 -3.51 12.31
N GLY A 283 -5.58 -3.80 12.79
CA GLY A 283 -6.27 -2.97 13.79
C GLY A 283 -5.67 -3.20 15.19
N PRO A 284 -5.03 -2.19 15.81
CA PRO A 284 -4.58 -2.31 17.21
C PRO A 284 -5.76 -2.50 18.17
N GLY A 285 -5.56 -3.34 19.20
CA GLY A 285 -6.58 -3.65 20.18
C GLY A 285 -6.90 -2.52 21.14
N ARG A 286 -7.92 -2.73 21.98
CA ARG A 286 -8.32 -1.74 23.01
C ARG A 286 -7.29 -1.54 24.11
N ASP A 287 -6.38 -2.49 24.27
CA ASP A 287 -5.21 -2.37 25.13
C ASP A 287 -4.09 -1.51 24.53
N GLY A 288 -4.28 -1.04 23.28
CA GLY A 288 -3.35 -0.21 22.53
C GLY A 288 -2.15 -0.96 21.95
N LYS A 289 -2.20 -2.30 21.90
CA LYS A 289 -1.18 -3.17 21.29
C LYS A 289 -1.72 -3.86 20.06
N LEU A 290 -0.84 -4.37 19.21
CA LEU A 290 -1.30 -5.27 18.14
C LEU A 290 -1.76 -6.60 18.73
N PRO A 291 -2.84 -7.20 18.21
CA PRO A 291 -3.17 -8.58 18.54
C PRO A 291 -1.98 -9.49 18.23
N GLU A 292 -1.57 -10.28 19.19
CA GLU A 292 -0.35 -11.10 19.10
C GLU A 292 -0.36 -12.03 17.87
N ALA A 293 -1.51 -12.65 17.60
CA ALA A 293 -1.66 -13.54 16.44
C ALA A 293 -1.48 -12.81 15.10
N ASP A 294 -2.02 -11.58 14.99
CA ASP A 294 -1.95 -10.77 13.77
C ASP A 294 -0.51 -10.29 13.54
N ALA A 295 0.14 -9.76 14.60
CA ALA A 295 1.52 -9.33 14.55
C ALA A 295 2.47 -10.49 14.16
N LYS A 296 2.32 -11.66 14.80
CA LYS A 296 3.09 -12.85 14.48
C LYS A 296 2.90 -13.28 13.03
N ARG A 297 1.65 -13.33 12.55
CA ARG A 297 1.33 -13.72 11.17
C ARG A 297 1.95 -12.76 10.16
N TYR A 298 1.92 -11.45 10.43
CA TYR A 298 2.51 -10.47 9.53
C TYR A 298 4.04 -10.58 9.49
N ILE A 299 4.69 -10.84 10.63
CA ILE A 299 6.15 -11.09 10.68
C ILE A 299 6.50 -12.39 9.93
N GLU A 300 5.73 -13.47 10.12
CA GLU A 300 5.91 -14.71 9.37
C GLU A 300 5.82 -14.49 7.85
N PHE A 301 4.83 -13.71 7.43
CA PHE A 301 4.62 -13.36 6.04
C PHE A 301 5.83 -12.61 5.45
N GLY A 302 6.25 -11.52 6.08
CA GLY A 302 7.37 -10.74 5.58
C GLY A 302 8.68 -11.54 5.50
N LYS A 303 8.98 -12.35 6.54
CA LYS A 303 10.13 -13.27 6.53
C LYS A 303 10.03 -14.33 5.44
N LYS A 304 8.82 -14.81 5.15
CA LYS A 304 8.61 -15.77 4.07
C LYS A 304 8.87 -15.15 2.69
N VAL A 305 8.44 -13.92 2.47
CA VAL A 305 8.77 -13.17 1.25
C VAL A 305 10.27 -13.02 1.09
N GLU A 306 10.98 -12.57 2.13
CA GLU A 306 12.43 -12.41 2.11
C GLU A 306 13.14 -13.76 1.82
N GLU A 307 12.71 -14.83 2.46
CA GLU A 307 13.29 -16.17 2.24
C GLU A 307 13.12 -16.64 0.80
N LEU A 308 11.90 -16.55 0.24
CA LEU A 308 11.59 -17.14 -1.07
C LEU A 308 12.31 -16.47 -2.23
N PHE A 309 12.59 -15.16 -2.13
CA PHE A 309 13.29 -14.41 -3.15
C PHE A 309 14.74 -14.09 -2.79
N SER A 310 15.33 -14.85 -1.84
CA SER A 310 16.74 -14.77 -1.46
C SER A 310 17.64 -15.59 -2.41
N GLU A 311 18.95 -15.40 -2.27
CA GLU A 311 19.96 -16.21 -3.00
C GLU A 311 19.84 -17.73 -2.74
N LYS A 312 19.20 -18.15 -1.65
CA LYS A 312 18.97 -19.56 -1.31
C LYS A 312 18.20 -20.31 -2.38
N TYR A 313 17.25 -19.66 -3.03
CA TYR A 313 16.38 -20.26 -4.06
C TYR A 313 16.65 -19.71 -5.45
N GLU A 314 17.60 -18.76 -5.58
CA GLU A 314 17.97 -18.19 -6.88
C GLU A 314 18.74 -19.22 -7.73
N VAL A 315 18.30 -19.40 -8.96
CA VAL A 315 18.95 -20.26 -9.96
C VAL A 315 19.76 -19.36 -10.88
N LYS A 316 21.09 -19.45 -10.76
CA LYS A 316 22.00 -18.61 -11.54
C LYS A 316 22.05 -19.02 -12.99
N GLY A 317 21.92 -18.04 -13.88
CA GLY A 317 22.06 -18.21 -15.32
C GLY A 317 22.68 -16.96 -15.97
N THR A 318 23.20 -17.12 -17.17
CA THR A 318 23.72 -15.98 -17.96
C THR A 318 22.54 -15.32 -18.67
N ILE A 319 22.42 -13.99 -18.51
CA ILE A 319 21.41 -13.20 -19.21
C ILE A 319 22.02 -12.66 -20.51
N GLU A 320 21.41 -13.03 -21.63
CA GLU A 320 21.85 -12.60 -22.95
C GLU A 320 20.73 -11.79 -23.64
N LYS A 321 21.07 -10.64 -24.25
CA LYS A 321 20.10 -9.90 -25.09
C LYS A 321 19.77 -10.70 -26.32
N SER A 322 18.52 -10.72 -26.71
CA SER A 322 18.03 -11.36 -27.96
C SER A 322 17.33 -10.32 -28.85
N GLU A 323 16.90 -10.72 -30.04
CA GLU A 323 16.20 -9.83 -30.97
C GLU A 323 14.91 -9.24 -30.37
N ASN A 324 14.16 -10.04 -29.62
CA ASN A 324 12.85 -9.65 -29.06
C ASN A 324 12.83 -9.74 -27.52
N GLY A 325 13.92 -9.42 -26.84
CA GLY A 325 14.00 -9.46 -25.38
C GLY A 325 15.28 -10.07 -24.84
N TYR A 326 15.18 -11.17 -24.07
CA TYR A 326 16.32 -11.77 -23.37
C TYR A 326 16.27 -13.29 -23.36
N ASN A 327 17.42 -13.91 -23.17
CA ASN A 327 17.56 -15.33 -22.87
C ASN A 327 18.21 -15.49 -21.49
N ILE A 328 17.69 -16.40 -20.68
CA ILE A 328 18.34 -16.91 -19.48
C ILE A 328 18.93 -18.26 -19.87
N VAL A 329 20.25 -18.39 -19.87
CA VAL A 329 20.97 -19.61 -20.23
C VAL A 329 21.61 -20.21 -18.99
N PHE A 330 21.28 -21.46 -18.68
CA PHE A 330 21.86 -22.22 -17.59
C PHE A 330 22.96 -23.13 -18.10
N ASP A 331 23.99 -23.39 -17.24
CA ASP A 331 25.11 -24.26 -17.61
C ASP A 331 24.65 -25.70 -17.89
N ASP A 332 23.67 -26.20 -17.12
CA ASP A 332 22.99 -27.48 -17.35
C ASP A 332 21.46 -27.31 -17.21
N PHE A 333 20.71 -28.40 -17.23
CA PHE A 333 19.30 -28.38 -16.94
C PHE A 333 19.05 -28.10 -15.45
N GLU A 334 18.44 -26.97 -15.17
CA GLU A 334 18.08 -26.51 -13.83
C GLU A 334 16.58 -26.56 -13.60
N LYS A 335 16.18 -26.85 -12.35
CA LYS A 335 14.79 -26.73 -11.94
C LYS A 335 14.45 -25.26 -11.73
N VAL A 336 13.43 -24.79 -12.45
CA VAL A 336 12.94 -23.40 -12.32
C VAL A 336 11.42 -23.43 -12.27
N ASN A 337 10.83 -22.57 -11.47
CA ASN A 337 9.38 -22.38 -11.40
C ASN A 337 8.96 -20.91 -11.19
N HIS A 338 9.92 -19.99 -11.04
CA HIS A 338 9.67 -18.57 -10.96
C HIS A 338 10.69 -17.78 -11.78
N ILE A 339 10.19 -16.76 -12.47
CA ILE A 339 10.99 -15.69 -13.05
C ILE A 339 10.49 -14.37 -12.48
N VAL A 340 11.40 -13.56 -11.98
CA VAL A 340 11.13 -12.18 -11.55
C VAL A 340 11.70 -11.25 -12.61
N LEU A 341 10.85 -10.37 -13.13
CA LEU A 341 11.19 -9.34 -14.09
C LEU A 341 11.04 -7.97 -13.43
N CYS A 342 12.01 -7.08 -13.61
CA CYS A 342 11.95 -5.69 -13.17
C CYS A 342 12.31 -4.79 -14.34
N GLU A 343 11.36 -4.00 -14.82
CA GLU A 343 11.53 -3.08 -15.93
C GLU A 343 12.20 -1.79 -15.47
N GLU A 344 13.12 -1.24 -16.25
CA GLU A 344 13.66 0.10 -16.01
C GLU A 344 12.58 1.16 -16.21
N ILE A 345 12.25 1.87 -15.16
CA ILE A 345 11.20 2.90 -15.13
C ILE A 345 11.81 4.24 -15.56
N ASP A 346 11.52 4.70 -16.77
CA ASP A 346 12.09 5.89 -17.42
C ASP A 346 11.08 6.98 -17.79
N GLY A 347 9.80 6.77 -17.44
CA GLY A 347 8.69 7.67 -17.77
C GLY A 347 8.17 7.52 -19.19
N GLU A 348 8.64 6.54 -19.94
CA GLU A 348 8.13 6.17 -21.25
C GLU A 348 7.14 5.00 -21.15
N SER A 349 6.55 4.58 -22.29
CA SER A 349 5.58 3.49 -22.26
C SER A 349 6.18 2.18 -21.75
N GLU A 350 5.51 1.57 -20.80
CA GLU A 350 5.89 0.31 -20.17
C GLU A 350 5.62 -0.90 -21.09
N ILE A 351 6.24 -2.06 -20.80
CA ILE A 351 5.96 -3.33 -21.45
C ILE A 351 4.51 -3.72 -21.12
N GLU A 352 3.73 -4.08 -22.15
CA GLU A 352 2.29 -4.37 -22.04
C GLU A 352 1.93 -5.81 -22.46
N ASP A 353 2.88 -6.52 -23.05
CA ASP A 353 2.74 -7.92 -23.41
C ASP A 353 4.08 -8.63 -23.40
N PHE A 354 4.15 -9.81 -22.76
CA PHE A 354 5.36 -10.60 -22.74
C PHE A 354 5.08 -12.09 -22.57
N GLU A 355 6.01 -12.91 -23.04
CA GLU A 355 5.96 -14.35 -22.89
C GLU A 355 7.27 -14.89 -22.32
N LEU A 356 7.15 -15.91 -21.45
CA LEU A 356 8.26 -16.79 -21.08
C LEU A 356 8.14 -18.10 -21.84
N ARG A 357 9.21 -18.46 -22.55
CA ARG A 357 9.27 -19.70 -23.33
C ARG A 357 10.41 -20.56 -22.85
N SER A 358 10.14 -21.81 -22.52
CA SER A 358 11.16 -22.74 -22.04
C SER A 358 11.53 -23.75 -23.14
N LEU A 359 12.81 -24.10 -23.18
CA LEU A 359 13.32 -25.30 -23.83
C LEU A 359 13.56 -26.35 -22.76
N SER A 360 12.59 -27.25 -22.56
CA SER A 360 12.59 -28.23 -21.47
C SER A 360 12.75 -29.67 -21.98
N ARG A 361 13.14 -30.59 -21.07
CA ARG A 361 13.13 -32.03 -21.33
C ARG A 361 11.70 -32.58 -21.50
N PRO A 362 11.53 -33.72 -22.18
CA PRO A 362 12.58 -34.57 -22.76
C PRO A 362 12.95 -34.20 -24.23
N HIS A 363 12.14 -33.39 -24.91
CA HIS A 363 12.29 -33.21 -26.36
C HIS A 363 12.84 -31.82 -26.75
N GLN A 364 13.19 -30.98 -25.80
CA GLN A 364 13.63 -29.59 -26.01
C GLN A 364 12.63 -28.76 -26.86
N ASN A 365 11.36 -29.11 -26.79
CA ASN A 365 10.31 -28.35 -27.46
C ASN A 365 10.16 -26.95 -26.77
N ARG A 366 10.00 -25.93 -27.61
CA ARG A 366 9.68 -24.58 -27.17
C ARG A 366 8.25 -24.53 -26.66
N VAL A 367 8.08 -24.24 -25.35
CA VAL A 367 6.75 -24.20 -24.72
C VAL A 367 6.60 -22.83 -24.04
N ILE A 368 5.47 -22.17 -24.25
CA ILE A 368 5.09 -20.97 -23.50
C ILE A 368 4.71 -21.43 -22.08
N VAL A 369 5.48 -21.01 -21.09
CA VAL A 369 5.28 -21.39 -19.69
C VAL A 369 4.56 -20.30 -18.91
N TYR A 370 4.61 -19.06 -19.40
CA TYR A 370 3.90 -17.93 -18.84
C TYR A 370 3.61 -16.90 -19.93
N HIS A 371 2.43 -16.31 -19.88
CA HIS A 371 2.06 -15.13 -20.68
C HIS A 371 1.55 -14.07 -19.74
N GLY A 372 2.10 -12.86 -19.81
CA GLY A 372 1.79 -11.77 -18.93
C GLY A 372 1.51 -10.47 -19.66
N ALA A 373 0.86 -9.57 -18.95
CA ALA A 373 0.60 -8.20 -19.42
C ALA A 373 1.78 -7.28 -19.05
N THR A 374 1.60 -6.30 -18.16
CA THR A 374 2.68 -5.37 -17.77
C THR A 374 3.79 -6.05 -16.99
N VAL A 375 5.03 -5.63 -17.20
CA VAL A 375 6.17 -5.95 -16.34
C VAL A 375 6.23 -4.95 -15.17
N GLY A 376 6.41 -3.67 -15.46
CA GLY A 376 6.49 -2.63 -14.45
C GLY A 376 7.69 -2.78 -13.51
N HIS A 377 7.58 -2.20 -12.30
CA HIS A 377 8.64 -2.24 -11.30
C HIS A 377 9.02 -3.68 -10.90
N LYS A 378 8.04 -4.56 -10.73
CA LYS A 378 8.24 -5.98 -10.42
C LYS A 378 7.12 -6.86 -10.97
N ARG A 379 7.49 -7.90 -11.68
CA ARG A 379 6.59 -8.95 -12.12
C ARG A 379 7.10 -10.30 -11.64
N ILE A 380 6.30 -11.01 -10.84
CA ILE A 380 6.60 -12.38 -10.41
C ILE A 380 5.80 -13.34 -11.30
N CYS A 381 6.51 -14.12 -12.09
CA CYS A 381 5.95 -15.12 -12.99
C CYS A 381 6.13 -16.51 -12.37
N ALA A 382 5.07 -17.06 -11.78
CA ALA A 382 5.06 -18.40 -11.22
C ALA A 382 4.44 -19.41 -12.22
N PHE A 383 5.08 -20.55 -12.41
CA PHE A 383 4.66 -21.61 -13.33
C PHE A 383 5.07 -23.00 -12.79
N PRO A 384 4.52 -24.10 -13.34
CA PRO A 384 4.91 -25.44 -12.91
C PRO A 384 6.42 -25.67 -13.01
N THR A 385 7.00 -26.36 -12.02
CA THR A 385 8.44 -26.68 -12.01
C THR A 385 8.85 -27.39 -13.30
N MET A 386 9.90 -26.93 -13.93
CA MET A 386 10.47 -27.48 -15.17
C MET A 386 11.97 -27.66 -15.03
N ASP A 387 12.51 -28.66 -15.72
CA ASP A 387 13.94 -28.78 -15.98
C ASP A 387 14.26 -27.99 -17.26
N ALA A 388 14.80 -26.78 -17.11
CA ALA A 388 15.09 -25.88 -18.22
C ALA A 388 16.58 -25.67 -18.40
N LYS A 389 17.07 -25.70 -19.64
CA LYS A 389 18.41 -25.28 -20.01
C LYS A 389 18.45 -23.84 -20.49
N LYS A 390 17.30 -23.36 -20.97
CA LYS A 390 17.15 -21.99 -21.46
C LYS A 390 15.68 -21.55 -21.27
N ILE A 391 15.53 -20.32 -20.83
CA ILE A 391 14.23 -19.63 -20.82
C ILE A 391 14.38 -18.36 -21.67
N GLU A 392 13.47 -18.18 -22.63
CA GLU A 392 13.38 -16.98 -23.45
C GLU A 392 12.33 -16.04 -22.84
N VAL A 393 12.70 -14.79 -22.64
CA VAL A 393 11.81 -13.68 -22.26
C VAL A 393 11.55 -12.86 -23.51
N VAL A 394 10.35 -12.97 -24.05
CA VAL A 394 9.93 -12.26 -25.26
C VAL A 394 9.08 -11.06 -24.85
N LEU A 395 9.45 -9.87 -25.30
CA LEU A 395 8.83 -8.60 -24.91
C LEU A 395 8.24 -7.92 -26.15
N ASP A 396 7.14 -7.19 -25.96
CA ASP A 396 6.51 -6.35 -27.00
C ASP A 396 7.29 -5.06 -27.29
N LYS A 397 8.20 -4.65 -26.39
CA LYS A 397 9.01 -3.43 -26.50
C LYS A 397 10.46 -3.69 -26.14
N ASP A 398 11.37 -2.96 -26.80
CA ASP A 398 12.78 -3.01 -26.47
C ASP A 398 13.07 -2.14 -25.25
N LYS A 399 12.97 -2.77 -24.10
CA LYS A 399 13.21 -2.16 -22.77
C LYS A 399 14.30 -2.93 -22.03
N LYS A 400 14.98 -2.24 -21.14
CA LYS A 400 15.90 -2.87 -20.20
C LYS A 400 15.10 -3.50 -19.08
N VAL A 401 15.36 -4.79 -18.85
CA VAL A 401 14.71 -5.57 -17.81
C VAL A 401 15.79 -6.30 -17.01
N ASP A 402 15.75 -6.15 -15.69
CA ASP A 402 16.50 -7.02 -14.77
C ASP A 402 15.71 -8.34 -14.57
N ILE A 403 16.44 -9.46 -14.61
CA ILE A 403 15.82 -10.79 -14.66
C ILE A 403 16.48 -11.71 -13.66
N LYS A 404 15.67 -12.37 -12.83
CA LYS A 404 16.11 -13.40 -11.91
C LYS A 404 15.26 -14.66 -12.03
N ALA A 405 15.90 -15.82 -11.95
CA ALA A 405 15.23 -17.12 -11.93
C ALA A 405 15.30 -17.74 -10.55
N TYR A 406 14.23 -18.45 -10.15
CA TYR A 406 14.16 -19.12 -8.85
C TYR A 406 13.54 -20.50 -8.95
N TYR A 407 13.99 -21.39 -8.05
CA TYR A 407 13.30 -22.63 -7.75
C TYR A 407 12.74 -22.56 -6.33
N VAL A 408 11.53 -22.08 -6.21
CA VAL A 408 10.81 -21.90 -4.95
C VAL A 408 10.09 -23.20 -4.60
N PRO A 409 10.25 -23.76 -3.37
CA PRO A 409 9.46 -24.91 -2.96
C PRO A 409 7.97 -24.55 -2.97
N MET A 410 7.17 -25.40 -3.59
CA MET A 410 5.71 -25.22 -3.59
C MET A 410 5.19 -25.17 -2.16
N PHE A 411 4.22 -24.32 -1.91
CA PHE A 411 3.56 -24.26 -0.61
C PHE A 411 2.97 -25.63 -0.29
N SER A 412 3.42 -26.25 0.79
CA SER A 412 2.94 -27.55 1.27
C SER A 412 1.93 -27.38 2.41
#